data_b8beffff9761d9f9baee42ee36d5c7b6
#
_entry.id   b8beffff9761d9f9baee42ee36d5c7b6
#
_cell.length_a   1.000
_cell.length_b   1.000
_cell.length_c   1.000
_cell.angle_alpha   90.00
_cell.angle_beta   90.00
_cell.angle_gamma   90.00
#
_symmetry.space_group_name_H-M   'P 1'
#
loop_
_entity.id
_entity.type
_entity.pdbx_description
1 polymer ?
#
loop_
_entity_poly.entity_id
_entity_poly.type
_entity_poly.pdbx_seq_one_letter_code
_entity_poly.pdbx_strand_id
1 'polypeptide(L)'
;VQPDHENEALTARLVALAHERRRFGYRRLHALLEREGTHANHKRVHRLYREAGLAVRRRRRRHGVMVEREQLALPSAPNEVWSIDFVMDALSNGRRLKCLTIVDDFTKEAVDIVVDHGISGLYVARMLDRAARFRGYPKAIRTDQGPEFTSRALDQWAYANGVTLKLIQAGKPTQNAYIESFNGKFRDECLNEHWFTTLAQARVVIAAWRQDYNEARPHSALNYQSPAEFAAKQRATAAVPAVQEHV
;
A
#
# COMPACT_ATOMS: atom_id res chain seq x y z
N VAL A 1 20.04 25.60 -32.74
CA VAL A 1 19.09 25.42 -31.64
C VAL A 1 19.87 25.50 -30.35
N GLN A 2 19.72 26.57 -29.56
CA GLN A 2 20.36 26.65 -28.25
C GLN A 2 19.94 25.49 -27.37
N PRO A 3 20.86 24.81 -26.65
CA PRO A 3 20.51 23.77 -25.71
C PRO A 3 19.55 24.33 -24.66
N ASP A 4 18.43 23.66 -24.48
CA ASP A 4 17.46 24.02 -23.44
C ASP A 4 17.96 23.45 -22.09
N HIS A 5 18.87 24.20 -21.45
CA HIS A 5 19.53 23.80 -20.19
C HIS A 5 18.53 23.44 -19.07
N GLU A 6 17.34 24.03 -19.09
CA GLU A 6 16.30 23.67 -18.14
C GLU A 6 15.74 22.26 -18.43
N ASN A 7 15.58 21.88 -19.71
CA ASN A 7 15.16 20.52 -20.05
C ASN A 7 16.24 19.49 -19.74
N GLU A 8 17.52 19.85 -19.95
CA GLU A 8 18.64 18.95 -19.62
C GLU A 8 18.69 18.67 -18.11
N ALA A 9 18.64 19.71 -17.27
CA ALA A 9 18.64 19.57 -15.82
C ALA A 9 17.43 18.77 -15.32
N LEU A 10 16.23 19.09 -15.84
CA LEU A 10 14.99 18.37 -15.50
C LEU A 10 15.06 16.90 -15.93
N THR A 11 15.59 16.61 -17.12
CA THR A 11 15.75 15.23 -17.61
C THR A 11 16.76 14.48 -16.76
N ALA A 12 17.89 15.06 -16.41
CA ALA A 12 18.89 14.43 -15.55
C ALA A 12 18.28 14.06 -14.18
N ARG A 13 17.53 14.97 -13.54
CA ARG A 13 16.86 14.66 -12.27
C ARG A 13 15.79 13.60 -12.42
N LEU A 14 14.99 13.66 -13.50
CA LEU A 14 13.97 12.67 -13.81
C LEU A 14 14.56 11.26 -14.01
N VAL A 15 15.70 11.16 -14.69
CA VAL A 15 16.44 9.90 -14.87
C VAL A 15 16.93 9.37 -13.52
N ALA A 16 17.54 10.22 -12.69
CA ALA A 16 17.99 9.83 -11.34
C ALA A 16 16.85 9.27 -10.50
N LEU A 17 15.71 9.98 -10.43
CA LEU A 17 14.51 9.51 -9.73
C LEU A 17 13.96 8.19 -10.29
N ALA A 18 13.99 8.02 -11.61
CA ALA A 18 13.53 6.78 -12.24
C ALA A 18 14.46 5.59 -11.92
N HIS A 19 15.76 5.81 -11.75
CA HIS A 19 16.71 4.79 -11.29
C HIS A 19 16.50 4.41 -9.83
N GLU A 20 16.20 5.39 -8.96
CA GLU A 20 15.86 5.16 -7.55
C GLU A 20 14.52 4.43 -7.41
N ARG A 21 13.56 4.74 -8.28
CA ARG A 21 12.15 4.31 -8.24
C ARG A 21 11.74 3.60 -9.53
N ARG A 22 12.38 2.48 -9.83
CA ARG A 22 12.27 1.76 -11.13
C ARG A 22 10.84 1.42 -11.58
N ARG A 23 9.90 1.32 -10.62
CA ARG A 23 8.49 0.98 -10.89
C ARG A 23 7.56 2.20 -10.91
N PHE A 24 8.12 3.42 -10.79
CA PHE A 24 7.30 4.62 -10.84
C PHE A 24 7.12 5.10 -12.28
N GLY A 25 5.86 5.33 -12.66
CA GLY A 25 5.54 6.03 -13.90
C GLY A 25 5.67 7.55 -13.72
N TYR A 26 5.70 8.29 -14.83
CA TYR A 26 5.95 9.73 -14.88
C TYR A 26 5.13 10.56 -13.88
N ARG A 27 3.87 10.19 -13.58
CA ARG A 27 3.01 10.96 -12.66
C ARG A 27 3.53 10.94 -11.21
N ARG A 28 4.09 9.80 -10.77
CA ARG A 28 4.69 9.70 -9.44
C ARG A 28 6.04 10.40 -9.41
N LEU A 29 6.84 10.26 -10.46
CA LEU A 29 8.11 10.98 -10.60
C LEU A 29 7.87 12.49 -10.62
N HIS A 30 6.84 12.96 -11.32
CA HIS A 30 6.41 14.36 -11.28
C HIS A 30 6.05 14.82 -9.87
N ALA A 31 5.29 14.02 -9.12
CA ALA A 31 4.94 14.35 -7.73
C ALA A 31 6.20 14.43 -6.82
N LEU A 32 7.23 13.61 -7.09
CA LEU A 32 8.50 13.71 -6.37
C LEU A 32 9.26 14.98 -6.76
N LEU A 33 9.32 15.35 -8.04
CA LEU A 33 9.92 16.59 -8.50
C LEU A 33 9.27 17.82 -7.85
N GLU A 34 7.94 17.85 -7.80
CA GLU A 34 7.19 18.93 -7.13
C GLU A 34 7.56 19.04 -5.63
N ARG A 35 7.74 17.91 -4.93
CA ARG A 35 8.18 17.88 -3.52
C ARG A 35 9.62 18.39 -3.34
N GLU A 36 10.47 18.21 -4.34
CA GLU A 36 11.84 18.75 -4.37
C GLU A 36 11.90 20.24 -4.77
N GLY A 37 10.73 20.87 -5.00
CA GLY A 37 10.64 22.25 -5.43
C GLY A 37 10.88 22.46 -6.95
N THR A 38 10.98 21.39 -7.72
CA THR A 38 11.11 21.46 -9.18
C THR A 38 9.73 21.48 -9.83
N HIS A 39 9.19 22.68 -10.03
CA HIS A 39 7.86 22.86 -10.61
C HIS A 39 7.92 22.80 -12.14
N ALA A 40 7.26 21.79 -12.71
CA ALA A 40 7.22 21.59 -14.15
C ALA A 40 5.84 21.09 -14.60
N ASN A 41 5.40 21.54 -15.79
CA ASN A 41 4.15 21.05 -16.34
C ASN A 41 4.21 19.52 -16.57
N HIS A 42 3.21 18.78 -16.09
CA HIS A 42 3.14 17.33 -16.20
C HIS A 42 3.23 16.83 -17.66
N LYS A 43 2.78 17.61 -18.66
CA LYS A 43 2.94 17.29 -20.09
C LYS A 43 4.41 17.38 -20.52
N ARG A 44 5.16 18.40 -20.01
CA ARG A 44 6.61 18.54 -20.24
C ARG A 44 7.34 17.33 -19.64
N VAL A 45 7.06 16.99 -18.37
CA VAL A 45 7.66 15.81 -17.70
C VAL A 45 7.33 14.53 -18.46
N HIS A 46 6.10 14.34 -18.93
CA HIS A 46 5.72 13.14 -19.70
C HIS A 46 6.48 13.03 -21.02
N ARG A 47 6.69 14.15 -21.72
CA ARG A 47 7.49 14.18 -22.95
C ARG A 47 8.92 13.74 -22.68
N LEU A 48 9.61 14.42 -21.74
CA LEU A 48 11.00 14.12 -21.37
C LEU A 48 11.16 12.67 -20.85
N TYR A 49 10.19 12.18 -20.06
CA TYR A 49 10.16 10.80 -19.59
C TYR A 49 10.13 9.79 -20.73
N ARG A 50 9.39 10.08 -21.83
CA ARG A 50 9.35 9.23 -23.00
C ARG A 50 10.61 9.33 -23.85
N GLU A 51 11.13 10.53 -24.06
CA GLU A 51 12.36 10.80 -24.80
C GLU A 51 13.56 10.12 -24.13
N ALA A 52 13.61 10.10 -22.81
CA ALA A 52 14.64 9.41 -22.02
C ALA A 52 14.44 7.88 -21.92
N GLY A 53 13.43 7.30 -22.56
CA GLY A 53 13.21 5.84 -22.57
C GLY A 53 12.78 5.24 -21.22
N LEU A 54 12.31 6.05 -20.27
CA LEU A 54 12.01 5.63 -18.89
C LEU A 54 10.66 4.90 -18.74
N ALA A 55 9.95 4.63 -19.83
CA ALA A 55 8.59 4.10 -19.79
C ALA A 55 8.53 2.71 -19.13
N VAL A 56 7.88 2.64 -17.97
CA VAL A 56 7.65 1.38 -17.25
C VAL A 56 6.69 0.50 -18.06
N ARG A 57 7.11 -0.75 -18.33
CA ARG A 57 6.29 -1.72 -19.05
C ARG A 57 5.03 -2.03 -18.25
N ARG A 58 3.86 -1.65 -18.79
CA ARG A 58 2.56 -1.99 -18.19
C ARG A 58 2.16 -3.42 -18.58
N ARG A 59 1.75 -4.21 -17.58
CA ARG A 59 1.09 -5.49 -17.84
C ARG A 59 -0.24 -5.20 -18.54
N ARG A 60 -0.45 -5.73 -19.75
CA ARG A 60 -1.73 -5.60 -20.46
C ARG A 60 -2.81 -6.29 -19.62
N ARG A 61 -3.82 -5.55 -19.22
CA ARG A 61 -5.02 -6.11 -18.59
C ARG A 61 -5.74 -6.96 -19.64
N ARG A 62 -5.97 -8.25 -19.35
CA ARG A 62 -6.91 -9.03 -20.16
C ARG A 62 -8.30 -8.42 -19.96
N HIS A 63 -9.01 -8.15 -21.05
CA HIS A 63 -10.42 -7.77 -20.98
C HIS A 63 -11.20 -8.99 -20.48
N GLY A 64 -11.66 -8.92 -19.23
CA GLY A 64 -12.60 -9.89 -18.67
C GLY A 64 -14.03 -9.45 -18.94
N VAL A 65 -14.97 -10.37 -18.81
CA VAL A 65 -16.40 -10.09 -18.86
C VAL A 65 -16.72 -9.03 -17.79
N MET A 66 -17.48 -7.99 -18.15
CA MET A 66 -17.99 -7.00 -17.20
C MET A 66 -19.08 -7.67 -16.37
N VAL A 67 -18.73 -8.05 -15.16
CA VAL A 67 -19.71 -8.43 -14.13
C VAL A 67 -20.10 -7.17 -13.38
N GLU A 68 -21.41 -7.02 -13.12
CA GLU A 68 -21.92 -5.94 -12.27
C GLU A 68 -21.21 -5.95 -10.93
N ARG A 69 -20.56 -4.85 -10.57
CA ARG A 69 -19.71 -4.76 -9.40
C ARG A 69 -20.47 -4.05 -8.30
N GLU A 70 -20.83 -4.79 -7.27
CA GLU A 70 -21.29 -4.20 -6.02
C GLU A 70 -20.22 -3.25 -5.49
N GLN A 71 -20.56 -1.98 -5.31
CA GLN A 71 -19.60 -1.01 -4.77
C GLN A 71 -19.30 -1.35 -3.32
N LEU A 72 -18.03 -1.53 -3.01
CA LEU A 72 -17.58 -1.63 -1.62
C LEU A 72 -17.91 -0.33 -0.89
N ALA A 73 -18.59 -0.45 0.25
CA ALA A 73 -18.73 0.66 1.18
C ALA A 73 -17.32 1.15 1.56
N LEU A 74 -17.03 2.40 1.19
CA LEU A 74 -15.75 3.03 1.51
C LEU A 74 -15.75 3.39 3.00
N PRO A 75 -14.71 3.03 3.77
CA PRO A 75 -14.57 3.54 5.11
C PRO A 75 -14.40 5.06 5.07
N SER A 76 -14.94 5.74 6.08
CA SER A 76 -14.94 7.19 6.19
C SER A 76 -13.92 7.74 7.18
N ALA A 77 -13.32 6.87 7.99
CA ALA A 77 -12.35 7.24 9.01
C ALA A 77 -11.22 6.19 9.16
N PRO A 78 -10.06 6.59 9.73
CA PRO A 78 -9.01 5.65 10.10
C PRO A 78 -9.53 4.58 11.06
N ASN A 79 -8.99 3.37 10.96
CA ASN A 79 -9.35 2.21 11.79
C ASN A 79 -10.81 1.77 11.68
N GLU A 80 -11.57 2.19 10.67
CA GLU A 80 -12.90 1.59 10.44
C GLU A 80 -12.78 0.18 9.88
N VAL A 81 -11.93 -0.02 8.87
CA VAL A 81 -11.72 -1.34 8.27
C VAL A 81 -10.23 -1.52 7.97
N TRP A 82 -9.67 -2.60 8.50
CA TRP A 82 -8.40 -3.12 8.03
C TRP A 82 -8.63 -4.30 7.09
N SER A 83 -7.99 -4.29 5.93
CA SER A 83 -7.92 -5.45 5.05
C SER A 83 -6.64 -6.21 5.31
N ILE A 84 -6.75 -7.55 5.42
CA ILE A 84 -5.59 -8.42 5.63
C ILE A 84 -5.56 -9.53 4.59
N ASP A 85 -4.35 -9.94 4.19
CA ASP A 85 -4.15 -11.01 3.22
C ASP A 85 -2.74 -11.58 3.32
N PHE A 86 -2.50 -12.71 2.66
CA PHE A 86 -1.18 -13.30 2.53
C PHE A 86 -0.58 -13.12 1.16
N VAL A 87 0.69 -12.74 1.14
CA VAL A 87 1.54 -12.75 -0.07
C VAL A 87 2.64 -13.79 0.12
N MET A 88 2.75 -14.70 -0.84
CA MET A 88 3.77 -15.74 -0.81
C MET A 88 4.97 -15.34 -1.66
N ASP A 89 6.17 -15.64 -1.15
CA ASP A 89 7.45 -15.52 -1.86
C ASP A 89 8.40 -16.64 -1.43
N ALA A 90 9.66 -16.60 -1.85
CA ALA A 90 10.67 -17.57 -1.47
C ALA A 90 12.05 -16.94 -1.28
N LEU A 91 12.84 -17.52 -0.39
CA LEU A 91 14.28 -17.25 -0.32
C LEU A 91 15.01 -17.87 -1.51
N SER A 92 16.24 -17.42 -1.76
CA SER A 92 17.12 -17.90 -2.83
C SER A 92 17.38 -19.41 -2.78
N ASN A 93 17.28 -20.02 -1.62
CA ASN A 93 17.40 -21.47 -1.42
C ASN A 93 16.07 -22.24 -1.61
N GLY A 94 15.02 -21.57 -2.12
CA GLY A 94 13.69 -22.15 -2.37
C GLY A 94 12.79 -22.25 -1.13
N ARG A 95 13.27 -21.88 0.06
CA ARG A 95 12.44 -21.91 1.26
C ARG A 95 11.35 -20.84 1.22
N ARG A 96 10.11 -21.24 1.39
CA ARG A 96 8.95 -20.35 1.29
C ARG A 96 8.97 -19.23 2.34
N LEU A 97 8.55 -18.05 1.91
CA LEU A 97 8.21 -16.90 2.76
C LEU A 97 6.69 -16.66 2.69
N LYS A 98 6.10 -16.40 3.83
CA LYS A 98 4.71 -15.99 3.97
C LYS A 98 4.67 -14.60 4.59
N CYS A 99 4.06 -13.66 3.87
CA CYS A 99 3.94 -12.27 4.31
C CYS A 99 2.47 -11.99 4.63
N LEU A 100 2.14 -11.72 5.89
CA LEU A 100 0.84 -11.19 6.29
C LEU A 100 0.86 -9.68 6.08
N THR A 101 0.01 -9.18 5.19
CA THR A 101 -0.17 -7.75 4.93
C THR A 101 -1.39 -7.24 5.66
N ILE A 102 -1.28 -6.10 6.34
CA ILE A 102 -2.35 -5.44 7.09
C ILE A 102 -2.41 -3.99 6.60
N VAL A 103 -3.54 -3.58 6.04
CA VAL A 103 -3.72 -2.24 5.43
C VAL A 103 -4.98 -1.60 5.96
N ASP A 104 -4.90 -0.34 6.32
CA ASP A 104 -6.06 0.50 6.64
C ASP A 104 -6.73 0.94 5.32
N ASP A 105 -7.99 0.55 5.12
CA ASP A 105 -8.71 0.80 3.89
C ASP A 105 -9.02 2.27 3.64
N PHE A 106 -9.05 3.11 4.68
CA PHE A 106 -9.25 4.54 4.54
C PHE A 106 -7.95 5.28 4.25
N THR A 107 -6.97 5.19 5.15
CA THR A 107 -5.72 5.94 5.04
C THR A 107 -4.77 5.37 3.99
N LYS A 108 -4.99 4.14 3.54
CA LYS A 108 -4.09 3.36 2.67
C LYS A 108 -2.73 3.04 3.31
N GLU A 109 -2.56 3.30 4.59
CA GLU A 109 -1.34 2.95 5.30
C GLU A 109 -1.18 1.43 5.40
N ALA A 110 0.02 0.94 5.11
CA ALA A 110 0.45 -0.39 5.48
C ALA A 110 0.66 -0.44 7.00
N VAL A 111 -0.36 -0.89 7.73
CA VAL A 111 -0.34 -0.97 9.20
C VAL A 111 0.79 -1.87 9.67
N ASP A 112 0.91 -3.06 9.06
CA ASP A 112 2.06 -3.93 9.25
C ASP A 112 2.27 -4.87 8.04
N ILE A 113 3.49 -5.41 7.91
CA ILE A 113 3.84 -6.52 7.04
C ILE A 113 4.68 -7.49 7.84
N VAL A 114 4.07 -8.61 8.21
CA VAL A 114 4.74 -9.65 9.02
C VAL A 114 5.30 -10.72 8.10
N VAL A 115 6.60 -11.02 8.22
CA VAL A 115 7.29 -11.97 7.35
C VAL A 115 7.81 -13.15 8.16
N ASP A 116 7.39 -14.37 7.78
CA ASP A 116 7.87 -15.60 8.38
C ASP A 116 7.77 -16.78 7.38
N HIS A 117 8.26 -17.94 7.76
CA HIS A 117 8.13 -19.18 6.99
C HIS A 117 6.74 -19.80 7.11
N GLY A 118 6.09 -19.62 8.26
CA GLY A 118 4.75 -20.08 8.56
C GLY A 118 4.04 -19.13 9.53
N ILE A 119 2.80 -18.79 9.23
CA ILE A 119 1.96 -17.89 10.05
C ILE A 119 0.66 -18.63 10.29
N SER A 120 0.41 -19.03 11.54
CA SER A 120 -0.84 -19.65 11.98
C SER A 120 -1.89 -18.62 12.37
N GLY A 121 -3.16 -19.01 12.55
CA GLY A 121 -4.21 -18.11 12.99
C GLY A 121 -3.92 -17.47 14.36
N LEU A 122 -3.34 -18.21 15.30
CA LEU A 122 -2.88 -17.65 16.57
C LEU A 122 -1.78 -16.58 16.37
N TYR A 123 -0.88 -16.82 15.41
CA TYR A 123 0.16 -15.85 15.08
C TYR A 123 -0.46 -14.58 14.45
N VAL A 124 -1.45 -14.73 13.55
CA VAL A 124 -2.23 -13.61 13.00
C VAL A 124 -2.82 -12.77 14.12
N ALA A 125 -3.55 -13.38 15.06
CA ALA A 125 -4.17 -12.70 16.20
C ALA A 125 -3.15 -11.90 17.03
N ARG A 126 -1.98 -12.48 17.34
CA ARG A 126 -0.88 -11.79 18.05
C ARG A 126 -0.34 -10.60 17.29
N MET A 127 -0.22 -10.68 15.95
CA MET A 127 0.30 -9.59 15.15
C MET A 127 -0.71 -8.46 15.01
N LEU A 128 -1.99 -8.78 14.89
CA LEU A 128 -3.07 -7.81 14.93
C LEU A 128 -3.12 -7.07 16.29
N ASP A 129 -3.00 -7.81 17.38
CA ASP A 129 -2.91 -7.22 18.72
C ASP A 129 -1.71 -6.27 18.86
N ARG A 130 -0.54 -6.69 18.39
CA ARG A 130 0.67 -5.85 18.35
C ARG A 130 0.43 -4.56 17.56
N ALA A 131 -0.15 -4.66 16.37
CA ALA A 131 -0.46 -3.51 15.52
C ALA A 131 -1.48 -2.55 16.19
N ALA A 132 -2.51 -3.12 16.82
CA ALA A 132 -3.58 -2.37 17.47
C ALA A 132 -3.11 -1.59 18.71
N ARG A 133 -2.12 -2.08 19.45
CA ARG A 133 -1.56 -1.38 20.63
C ARG A 133 -1.02 0.01 20.30
N PHE A 134 -0.48 0.21 19.12
CA PHE A 134 0.09 1.49 18.70
C PHE A 134 -0.90 2.36 17.92
N ARG A 135 -1.89 1.74 17.30
CA ARG A 135 -2.78 2.43 16.36
C ARG A 135 -4.23 2.52 16.83
N GLY A 136 -4.62 1.71 17.78
CA GLY A 136 -6.00 1.43 18.16
C GLY A 136 -6.58 0.25 17.35
N TYR A 137 -7.61 -0.38 17.91
CA TYR A 137 -8.27 -1.52 17.27
C TYR A 137 -9.16 -1.04 16.12
N PRO A 138 -9.20 -1.78 14.98
CA PRO A 138 -10.14 -1.48 13.92
C PRO A 138 -11.57 -1.88 14.33
N LYS A 139 -12.59 -1.22 13.75
CA LYS A 139 -13.98 -1.64 13.94
C LYS A 139 -14.24 -2.99 13.23
N ALA A 140 -13.59 -3.21 12.10
CA ALA A 140 -13.71 -4.45 11.34
C ALA A 140 -12.42 -4.85 10.65
N ILE A 141 -12.24 -6.16 10.45
CA ILE A 141 -11.20 -6.74 9.60
C ILE A 141 -11.86 -7.43 8.42
N ARG A 142 -11.39 -7.12 7.22
CA ARG A 142 -11.77 -7.77 5.97
C ARG A 142 -10.69 -8.75 5.54
N THR A 143 -11.08 -9.99 5.24
CA THR A 143 -10.15 -11.04 4.83
C THR A 143 -10.85 -12.10 3.98
N ASP A 144 -10.09 -12.92 3.27
CA ASP A 144 -10.60 -14.12 2.63
C ASP A 144 -10.95 -15.23 3.65
N GLN A 145 -11.34 -16.39 3.15
CA GLN A 145 -11.70 -17.54 3.97
C GLN A 145 -10.54 -18.52 4.16
N GLY A 146 -9.29 -18.04 4.14
CA GLY A 146 -8.14 -18.87 4.44
C GLY A 146 -8.22 -19.52 5.83
N PRO A 147 -7.65 -20.72 6.03
CA PRO A 147 -7.75 -21.43 7.29
C PRO A 147 -7.16 -20.67 8.48
N GLU A 148 -6.19 -19.79 8.26
CA GLU A 148 -5.64 -18.94 9.30
C GLU A 148 -6.61 -17.84 9.73
N PHE A 149 -7.43 -17.36 8.80
CA PHE A 149 -8.41 -16.29 9.01
C PHE A 149 -9.77 -16.79 9.51
N THR A 150 -10.06 -18.08 9.34
CA THR A 150 -11.25 -18.76 9.89
C THR A 150 -10.93 -19.55 11.15
N SER A 151 -9.77 -19.28 11.76
CA SER A 151 -9.32 -19.98 12.95
C SER A 151 -10.03 -19.51 14.21
N ARG A 152 -10.29 -20.44 15.14
CA ARG A 152 -10.87 -20.14 16.46
C ARG A 152 -10.07 -19.07 17.22
N ALA A 153 -8.74 -19.04 17.06
CA ALA A 153 -7.89 -18.06 17.73
C ALA A 153 -8.16 -16.64 17.26
N LEU A 154 -8.41 -16.45 15.95
CA LEU A 154 -8.75 -15.14 15.40
C LEU A 154 -10.17 -14.71 15.79
N ASP A 155 -11.15 -15.64 15.79
CA ASP A 155 -12.51 -15.37 16.24
C ASP A 155 -12.54 -14.91 17.72
N GLN A 156 -11.83 -15.63 18.59
CA GLN A 156 -11.74 -15.29 20.01
C GLN A 156 -11.08 -13.91 20.21
N TRP A 157 -10.01 -13.62 19.47
CA TRP A 157 -9.36 -12.32 19.51
C TRP A 157 -10.30 -11.20 19.05
N ALA A 158 -11.00 -11.39 17.95
CA ALA A 158 -11.93 -10.42 17.40
C ALA A 158 -13.07 -10.13 18.38
N TYR A 159 -13.67 -11.19 18.95
CA TYR A 159 -14.71 -11.06 19.98
C TYR A 159 -14.22 -10.29 21.22
N ALA A 160 -13.04 -10.65 21.74
CA ALA A 160 -12.47 -10.03 22.94
C ALA A 160 -12.16 -8.54 22.76
N ASN A 161 -11.90 -8.10 21.53
CA ASN A 161 -11.54 -6.71 21.21
C ASN A 161 -12.66 -5.93 20.51
N GLY A 162 -13.87 -6.48 20.39
CA GLY A 162 -15.00 -5.81 19.74
C GLY A 162 -14.80 -5.59 18.24
N VAL A 163 -13.99 -6.42 17.59
CA VAL A 163 -13.66 -6.32 16.15
C VAL A 163 -14.57 -7.24 15.33
N THR A 164 -15.22 -6.72 14.30
CA THR A 164 -16.04 -7.53 13.39
C THR A 164 -15.19 -8.17 12.30
N LEU A 165 -15.24 -9.50 12.16
CA LEU A 165 -14.63 -10.20 11.02
C LEU A 165 -15.57 -10.18 9.81
N LYS A 166 -15.14 -9.57 8.70
CA LYS A 166 -15.87 -9.51 7.43
C LYS A 166 -15.20 -10.45 6.43
N LEU A 167 -15.68 -11.70 6.40
CA LEU A 167 -15.19 -12.70 5.45
C LEU A 167 -15.73 -12.39 4.05
N ILE A 168 -14.84 -12.37 3.07
CA ILE A 168 -15.16 -12.12 1.66
C ILE A 168 -15.86 -13.36 1.11
N GLN A 169 -16.95 -13.14 0.39
CA GLN A 169 -17.70 -14.23 -0.25
C GLN A 169 -16.88 -14.85 -1.40
N ALA A 170 -16.89 -16.17 -1.47
CA ALA A 170 -16.28 -16.89 -2.59
C ALA A 170 -16.85 -16.39 -3.93
N GLY A 171 -15.98 -16.08 -4.90
CA GLY A 171 -16.38 -15.55 -6.21
C GLY A 171 -16.63 -14.05 -6.28
N LYS A 172 -16.47 -13.30 -5.20
CA LYS A 172 -16.57 -11.81 -5.19
C LYS A 172 -15.20 -11.14 -4.95
N PRO A 173 -14.24 -11.21 -5.87
CA PRO A 173 -12.89 -10.64 -5.68
C PRO A 173 -12.91 -9.12 -5.52
N THR A 174 -13.95 -8.43 -5.99
CA THR A 174 -14.09 -6.98 -5.82
C THR A 174 -14.15 -6.56 -4.35
N GLN A 175 -14.59 -7.43 -3.46
CA GLN A 175 -14.65 -7.16 -2.03
C GLN A 175 -13.26 -7.07 -1.38
N ASN A 176 -12.20 -7.58 -2.05
CA ASN A 176 -10.80 -7.51 -1.59
C ASN A 176 -9.91 -6.56 -2.39
N ALA A 177 -10.49 -5.73 -3.25
CA ALA A 177 -9.77 -4.91 -4.21
C ALA A 177 -8.70 -3.99 -3.58
N TYR A 178 -8.88 -3.56 -2.32
CA TYR A 178 -7.92 -2.71 -1.63
C TYR A 178 -6.63 -3.44 -1.31
N ILE A 179 -6.73 -4.59 -0.64
CA ILE A 179 -5.57 -5.38 -0.27
C ILE A 179 -4.90 -5.99 -1.52
N GLU A 180 -5.67 -6.42 -2.52
CA GLU A 180 -5.12 -6.90 -3.80
C GLU A 180 -4.31 -5.81 -4.51
N SER A 181 -4.83 -4.58 -4.52
CA SER A 181 -4.10 -3.43 -5.09
C SER A 181 -2.82 -3.12 -4.31
N PHE A 182 -2.84 -3.25 -2.99
CA PHE A 182 -1.67 -3.11 -2.13
C PHE A 182 -0.66 -4.23 -2.41
N ASN A 183 -1.10 -5.48 -2.36
CA ASN A 183 -0.27 -6.66 -2.58
C ASN A 183 0.38 -6.65 -3.97
N GLY A 184 -0.35 -6.15 -4.98
CA GLY A 184 0.21 -5.93 -6.32
C GLY A 184 1.38 -4.96 -6.33
N LYS A 185 1.31 -3.86 -5.55
CA LYS A 185 2.41 -2.89 -5.42
C LYS A 185 3.56 -3.46 -4.60
N PHE A 186 3.24 -4.13 -3.47
CA PHE A 186 4.23 -4.80 -2.64
C PHE A 186 5.04 -5.82 -3.43
N ARG A 187 4.37 -6.64 -4.24
CA ARG A 187 5.04 -7.59 -5.13
C ARG A 187 5.89 -6.90 -6.18
N ASP A 188 5.34 -5.90 -6.87
CA ASP A 188 6.01 -5.24 -7.99
C ASP A 188 7.17 -4.35 -7.54
N GLU A 189 7.01 -3.60 -6.45
CA GLU A 189 7.95 -2.56 -6.00
C GLU A 189 8.93 -3.06 -4.92
N CYS A 190 8.69 -4.23 -4.30
CA CYS A 190 9.55 -4.79 -3.26
C CYS A 190 9.98 -6.23 -3.58
N LEU A 191 9.04 -7.19 -3.63
CA LEU A 191 9.42 -8.59 -3.72
C LEU A 191 10.16 -8.91 -5.04
N ASN A 192 9.68 -8.39 -6.17
CA ASN A 192 10.30 -8.61 -7.48
C ASN A 192 11.60 -7.81 -7.71
N GLU A 193 11.90 -6.83 -6.85
CA GLU A 193 13.12 -6.01 -6.96
C GLU A 193 14.26 -6.53 -6.08
N HIS A 194 13.99 -7.55 -5.23
CA HIS A 194 14.97 -8.06 -4.27
C HIS A 194 15.10 -9.58 -4.35
N TRP A 195 16.32 -10.06 -4.12
CA TRP A 195 16.65 -11.46 -4.00
C TRP A 195 17.00 -11.77 -2.54
N PHE A 196 16.07 -12.39 -1.83
CA PHE A 196 16.24 -12.63 -0.40
C PHE A 196 17.08 -13.88 -0.14
N THR A 197 18.17 -13.75 0.60
CA THR A 197 19.04 -14.86 0.99
C THR A 197 18.68 -15.44 2.38
N THR A 198 18.16 -14.59 3.28
CA THR A 198 17.75 -14.98 4.63
C THR A 198 16.43 -14.35 5.03
N LEU A 199 15.73 -14.96 6.00
CA LEU A 199 14.52 -14.38 6.59
C LEU A 199 14.81 -13.03 7.29
N ALA A 200 15.97 -12.89 7.92
CA ALA A 200 16.36 -11.64 8.56
C ALA A 200 16.52 -10.51 7.55
N GLN A 201 17.19 -10.77 6.43
CA GLN A 201 17.31 -9.81 5.33
C GLN A 201 15.95 -9.44 4.75
N ALA A 202 15.09 -10.43 4.49
CA ALA A 202 13.74 -10.18 3.97
C ALA A 202 12.94 -9.25 4.92
N ARG A 203 13.01 -9.49 6.24
CA ARG A 203 12.35 -8.63 7.24
C ARG A 203 12.85 -7.20 7.20
N VAL A 204 14.16 -6.98 7.10
CA VAL A 204 14.76 -5.63 7.04
C VAL A 204 14.32 -4.89 5.77
N VAL A 205 14.46 -5.53 4.61
CA VAL A 205 14.12 -4.91 3.32
C VAL A 205 12.62 -4.60 3.23
N ILE A 206 11.77 -5.53 3.67
CA ILE A 206 10.31 -5.33 3.64
C ILE A 206 9.87 -4.26 4.64
N ALA A 207 10.51 -4.18 5.81
CA ALA A 207 10.23 -3.11 6.77
C ALA A 207 10.61 -1.72 6.21
N ALA A 208 11.77 -1.61 5.56
CA ALA A 208 12.21 -0.37 4.90
C ALA A 208 11.25 0.02 3.76
N TRP A 209 10.82 -0.95 2.94
CA TRP A 209 9.83 -0.70 1.89
C TRP A 209 8.48 -0.24 2.47
N ARG A 210 7.99 -0.85 3.57
CA ARG A 210 6.76 -0.45 4.24
C ARG A 210 6.85 0.99 4.76
N GLN A 211 7.98 1.35 5.34
CA GLN A 211 8.22 2.72 5.79
C GLN A 211 8.17 3.70 4.62
N ASP A 212 8.91 3.44 3.54
CA ASP A 212 8.90 4.24 2.32
C ASP A 212 7.50 4.34 1.69
N TYR A 213 6.76 3.22 1.65
CA TYR A 213 5.39 3.18 1.17
C TYR A 213 4.47 4.12 1.95
N ASN A 214 4.60 4.16 3.27
CA ASN A 214 3.78 5.00 4.12
C ASN A 214 4.21 6.47 4.11
N GLU A 215 5.52 6.75 4.14
CA GLU A 215 6.05 8.09 4.40
C GLU A 215 6.40 8.88 3.14
N ALA A 216 6.92 8.21 2.11
CA ALA A 216 7.48 8.89 0.94
C ALA A 216 6.73 8.63 -0.37
N ARG A 217 6.08 7.46 -0.52
CA ARG A 217 5.49 7.04 -1.78
C ARG A 217 4.24 7.84 -2.15
N PRO A 218 4.19 8.54 -3.33
CA PRO A 218 3.00 9.27 -3.77
C PRO A 218 1.85 8.32 -4.16
N HIS A 219 0.65 8.58 -3.67
CA HIS A 219 -0.56 7.80 -3.95
C HIS A 219 -1.57 8.62 -4.75
N SER A 220 -1.91 8.18 -5.96
CA SER A 220 -2.88 8.87 -6.82
C SER A 220 -4.28 8.95 -6.20
N ALA A 221 -4.69 7.95 -5.41
CA ALA A 221 -5.97 7.94 -4.71
C ALA A 221 -6.01 8.93 -3.51
N LEU A 222 -4.86 9.46 -3.11
CA LEU A 222 -4.69 10.42 -2.02
C LEU A 222 -4.16 11.77 -2.55
N ASN A 223 -4.48 12.12 -3.78
CA ASN A 223 -3.97 13.33 -4.46
C ASN A 223 -2.44 13.45 -4.41
N TYR A 224 -1.75 12.33 -4.62
CA TYR A 224 -0.29 12.19 -4.55
C TYR A 224 0.33 12.46 -3.17
N GLN A 225 -0.46 12.60 -2.12
CA GLN A 225 0.06 12.53 -0.75
C GLN A 225 0.55 11.10 -0.45
N SER A 226 1.48 10.96 0.49
CA SER A 226 1.79 9.66 1.08
C SER A 226 0.67 9.23 2.04
N PRO A 227 0.52 7.93 2.33
CA PRO A 227 -0.45 7.48 3.32
C PRO A 227 -0.31 8.15 4.69
N ALA A 228 0.93 8.36 5.17
CA ALA A 228 1.19 9.01 6.46
C ALA A 228 0.80 10.51 6.45
N GLU A 229 1.11 11.24 5.37
CA GLU A 229 0.68 12.63 5.21
C GLU A 229 -0.84 12.76 5.23
N PHE A 230 -1.54 11.87 4.48
CA PHE A 230 -2.99 11.85 4.46
C PHE A 230 -3.56 11.52 5.85
N ALA A 231 -3.05 10.48 6.52
CA ALA A 231 -3.50 10.08 7.84
C ALA A 231 -3.26 11.17 8.89
N ALA A 232 -2.14 11.87 8.86
CA ALA A 232 -1.84 12.99 9.75
C ALA A 232 -2.85 14.12 9.57
N LYS A 233 -3.17 14.47 8.31
CA LYS A 233 -4.17 15.49 7.99
C LYS A 233 -5.56 15.11 8.52
N GLN A 234 -5.97 13.86 8.36
CA GLN A 234 -7.27 13.39 8.86
C GLN A 234 -7.35 13.44 10.38
N ARG A 235 -6.27 13.07 11.09
CA ARG A 235 -6.19 13.19 12.56
C ARG A 235 -6.29 14.64 13.02
N ALA A 236 -5.60 15.55 12.35
CA ALA A 236 -5.67 16.98 12.65
C ALA A 236 -7.09 17.55 12.47
N THR A 237 -7.77 17.16 11.37
CA THR A 237 -9.14 17.59 11.10
C THR A 237 -10.14 17.05 12.15
N ALA A 238 -9.96 15.80 12.60
CA ALA A 238 -10.80 15.20 13.64
C ALA A 238 -10.57 15.79 15.04
N ALA A 239 -9.42 16.40 15.29
CA ALA A 239 -9.07 17.02 16.57
C ALA A 239 -9.61 18.46 16.73
N VAL A 240 -10.10 19.10 15.66
CA VAL A 240 -10.74 20.41 15.72
C VAL A 240 -12.19 20.21 16.10
N PRO A 241 -12.66 20.62 17.33
CA PRO A 241 -14.06 20.52 17.70
C PRO A 241 -14.88 21.40 16.74
N ALA A 242 -16.01 20.87 16.26
CA ALA A 242 -16.99 21.66 15.53
C ALA A 242 -17.41 22.84 16.42
N VAL A 243 -17.03 24.06 15.99
CA VAL A 243 -17.58 25.28 16.61
C VAL A 243 -19.09 25.24 16.36
N GLN A 244 -19.85 24.97 17.39
CA GLN A 244 -21.31 25.11 17.32
C GLN A 244 -21.60 26.60 17.13
N GLU A 245 -21.93 26.99 15.92
CA GLU A 245 -22.62 28.26 15.68
C GLU A 245 -24.00 28.16 16.32
N HIS A 246 -24.12 28.68 17.53
CA HIS A 246 -25.40 29.01 18.09
C HIS A 246 -25.88 30.31 17.43
N VAL A 247 -26.83 30.18 16.52
CA VAL A 247 -27.71 31.28 16.06
C VAL A 247 -28.95 31.29 16.92
#